data_22e357b65392347fb1b089d8ccbb4262
#
_entry.id   22e357b65392347fb1b089d8ccbb4262
#
_cell.length_a   1.000
_cell.length_b   1.000
_cell.length_c   1.000
_cell.angle_alpha   90.00
_cell.angle_beta   90.00
_cell.angle_gamma   90.00
#
_symmetry.space_group_name_H-M   'P 1'
#
loop_
_entity.id
_entity.type
_entity.pdbx_description
1 polymer ?
#
loop_
_entity_poly.entity_id
_entity_poly.type
_entity_poly.pdbx_seq_one_letter_code
_entity_poly.pdbx_strand_id
1 'polypeptide(L)' 'MLQPKRRKYRKEQKGRNTGVATRGSSVAFGDFGLKAVGRGRLTARQIESARRAMTRHIKRGGRIWIR' A
#
# COMPACT_ATOMS: atom_id res chain seq x y z
N MET A 1 8.96 -3.44 -0.98
CA MET A 1 7.64 -3.88 -0.53
C MET A 1 7.47 -5.39 -0.46
N LEU A 2 8.47 -6.15 -0.66
CA LEU A 2 8.30 -7.61 -0.58
C LEU A 2 8.45 -8.08 0.85
N GLN A 3 9.64 -8.03 1.37
CA GLN A 3 9.91 -8.48 2.73
C GLN A 3 10.98 -7.60 3.35
N PRO A 4 10.97 -7.42 4.69
CA PRO A 4 12.11 -6.79 5.34
C PRO A 4 13.35 -7.66 5.18
N LYS A 5 14.49 -7.01 5.03
CA LYS A 5 15.78 -7.69 4.87
C LYS A 5 16.15 -8.46 6.13
N ARG A 6 15.78 -7.95 7.29
CA ARG A 6 16.10 -8.53 8.59
C ARG A 6 14.95 -8.27 9.56
N ARG A 7 14.64 -9.26 10.39
CA ARG A 7 13.57 -9.18 11.38
C ARG A 7 14.14 -9.27 12.78
N LYS A 8 13.52 -8.53 13.69
CA LYS A 8 13.94 -8.53 15.11
C LYS A 8 13.51 -9.78 15.84
N TYR A 9 12.29 -10.27 15.55
CA TYR A 9 11.73 -11.46 16.18
C TYR A 9 11.30 -12.47 15.12
N ARG A 10 11.40 -13.76 15.46
CA ARG A 10 10.97 -14.83 14.56
C ARG A 10 9.46 -14.92 14.42
N LYS A 11 8.76 -14.79 15.55
CA LYS A 11 7.30 -14.87 15.56
C LYS A 11 6.66 -13.49 15.42
N GLU A 12 5.45 -13.47 14.92
CA GLU A 12 4.66 -12.27 14.79
C GLU A 12 3.32 -12.43 15.47
N GLN A 13 2.86 -11.36 16.10
CA GLN A 13 1.55 -11.31 16.70
C GLN A 13 0.56 -10.72 15.71
N LYS A 14 -0.57 -11.39 15.56
CA LYS A 14 -1.57 -11.00 14.56
C LYS A 14 -2.29 -9.71 14.93
N GLY A 15 -2.63 -9.52 16.18
CA GLY A 15 -3.31 -8.33 16.65
C GLY A 15 -4.68 -8.11 16.01
N ARG A 16 -5.22 -6.91 16.20
CA ARG A 16 -6.47 -6.46 15.60
C ARG A 16 -6.21 -5.20 14.77
N ASN A 17 -6.86 -5.13 13.63
CA ASN A 17 -6.78 -3.94 12.77
C ASN A 17 -7.85 -2.95 13.23
N THR A 18 -7.49 -2.05 14.13
CA THR A 18 -8.40 -1.06 14.70
C THR A 18 -7.84 0.35 14.52
N GLY A 19 -8.69 1.33 14.75
CA GLY A 19 -8.29 2.73 14.68
C GLY A 19 -8.40 3.32 13.28
N VAL A 20 -8.01 4.56 13.18
CA VAL A 20 -8.04 5.34 11.94
C VAL A 20 -6.63 5.82 11.63
N ALA A 21 -6.20 5.65 10.38
CA ALA A 21 -4.89 6.10 9.95
C ALA A 21 -4.80 7.63 10.03
N THR A 22 -3.74 8.11 10.65
CA THR A 22 -3.49 9.54 10.80
C THR A 22 -2.51 10.07 9.75
N ARG A 23 -1.77 9.18 9.10
CA ARG A 23 -0.81 9.54 8.05
C ARG A 23 -1.05 8.71 6.80
N GLY A 24 -0.71 9.28 5.66
CA GLY A 24 -0.95 8.63 4.37
C GLY A 24 -2.42 8.55 4.00
N SER A 25 -3.26 9.38 4.62
CA SER A 25 -4.71 9.39 4.40
C SER A 25 -5.17 10.47 3.44
N SER A 26 -4.25 11.28 2.93
CA SER A 26 -4.53 12.34 1.97
C SER A 26 -3.54 12.29 0.83
N VAL A 27 -3.88 12.95 -0.29
CA VAL A 27 -2.99 13.05 -1.44
C VAL A 27 -1.84 13.99 -1.09
N ALA A 28 -0.62 13.44 -1.01
CA ALA A 28 0.59 14.21 -0.76
C ALA A 28 1.35 14.53 -2.04
N PHE A 29 1.32 13.62 -2.99
CA PHE A 29 1.95 13.77 -4.29
C PHE A 29 0.93 13.47 -5.38
N GLY A 30 1.07 14.12 -6.53
CA GLY A 30 0.21 13.88 -7.67
C GLY A 30 -1.14 14.58 -7.55
N ASP A 31 -2.01 14.27 -8.50
CA ASP A 31 -3.31 14.92 -8.62
C ASP A 31 -4.45 14.06 -8.08
N PHE A 32 -4.30 12.76 -8.15
CA PHE A 32 -5.33 11.80 -7.75
C PHE A 32 -4.76 10.77 -6.79
N GLY A 33 -5.62 10.24 -5.95
CA GLY A 33 -5.24 9.19 -5.02
C GLY A 33 -6.34 8.14 -4.86
N LEU A 34 -5.92 6.89 -4.72
CA LEU A 34 -6.81 5.80 -4.36
C LEU A 34 -6.53 5.43 -2.91
N LYS A 35 -7.54 5.52 -2.08
CA LYS A 35 -7.41 5.26 -0.65
C LYS A 35 -8.27 4.08 -0.23
N ALA A 36 -7.68 3.14 0.49
CA ALA A 36 -8.42 2.07 1.14
C ALA A 36 -9.14 2.63 2.36
N VAL A 37 -10.46 2.50 2.39
CA VAL A 37 -11.27 2.99 3.52
C VAL A 37 -11.64 1.88 4.50
N GLY A 38 -11.54 0.61 4.07
CA GLY A 38 -11.76 -0.53 4.94
C GLY A 38 -10.48 -0.98 5.63
N ARG A 39 -10.65 -1.73 6.70
CA ARG A 39 -9.53 -2.35 7.40
C ARG A 39 -9.25 -3.73 6.85
N GLY A 40 -7.99 -4.09 6.77
CA GLY A 40 -7.59 -5.39 6.25
C GLY A 40 -6.09 -5.51 6.07
N ARG A 41 -5.69 -6.61 5.50
CA ARG A 41 -4.30 -6.90 5.19
C ARG A 41 -4.15 -7.14 3.71
N LEU A 42 -3.19 -6.46 3.12
CA LEU A 42 -2.85 -6.63 1.71
C LEU A 42 -1.51 -7.36 1.61
N THR A 43 -1.49 -8.38 0.79
CA THR A 43 -0.24 -9.07 0.50
C THR A 43 0.62 -8.24 -0.45
N ALA A 44 1.92 -8.50 -0.45
CA ALA A 44 2.84 -7.84 -1.38
C ALA A 44 2.42 -8.08 -2.84
N ARG A 45 1.91 -9.27 -3.14
CA ARG A 45 1.44 -9.60 -4.50
C ARG A 45 0.18 -8.83 -4.88
N GLN A 46 -0.71 -8.60 -3.95
CA GLN A 46 -1.90 -7.77 -4.20
C GLN A 46 -1.53 -6.32 -4.48
N ILE A 47 -0.60 -5.77 -3.71
CA ILE A 47 -0.08 -4.43 -3.94
C ILE A 47 0.57 -4.32 -5.32
N GLU A 48 1.38 -5.31 -5.69
CA GLU A 48 2.04 -5.33 -7.00
C GLU A 48 1.03 -5.46 -8.14
N SER A 49 -0.01 -6.26 -7.97
CA SER A 49 -1.08 -6.40 -8.96
C SER A 49 -1.80 -5.07 -9.19
N ALA A 50 -2.12 -4.36 -8.13
CA ALA A 50 -2.74 -3.04 -8.21
C ALA A 50 -1.83 -2.03 -8.92
N ARG A 51 -0.56 -2.03 -8.55
CA ARG A 51 0.44 -1.16 -9.20
C ARG A 51 0.51 -1.41 -10.70
N ARG A 52 0.58 -2.67 -11.11
CA ARG A 52 0.64 -3.03 -12.52
C ARG A 52 -0.62 -2.64 -13.28
N ALA A 53 -1.77 -2.84 -12.68
CA ALA A 53 -3.04 -2.46 -13.31
C ALA A 53 -3.11 -0.95 -13.55
N MET A 54 -2.74 -0.15 -12.57
CA MET A 54 -2.70 1.30 -12.70
C MET A 54 -1.69 1.74 -13.76
N THR A 55 -0.49 1.18 -13.73
CA THR A 55 0.57 1.49 -14.70
C THR A 55 0.13 1.18 -16.13
N ARG A 56 -0.54 0.04 -16.32
CA ARG A 56 -1.05 -0.35 -17.63
C ARG A 56 -2.11 0.63 -18.13
N HIS A 57 -2.99 1.09 -17.25
CA HIS A 57 -4.05 2.02 -17.62
C HIS A 57 -3.50 3.38 -18.07
N ILE A 58 -2.54 3.92 -17.33
CA ILE A 58 -1.95 5.23 -17.66
C ILE A 58 -0.91 5.18 -18.79
N LYS A 59 -0.59 3.99 -19.31
CA LYS A 59 0.31 3.78 -20.46
C LYS A 59 1.64 4.55 -20.32
N ARG A 60 2.27 4.44 -19.15
CA ARG A 60 3.52 5.13 -18.81
C ARG A 60 3.41 6.65 -18.72
N GLY A 61 2.20 7.20 -18.73
CA GLY A 61 1.99 8.63 -18.48
C GLY A 61 1.94 8.90 -16.97
N GLY A 62 2.81 9.77 -16.48
CA GLY A 62 2.80 10.14 -15.07
C GLY A 62 3.55 9.16 -14.16
N ARG A 63 3.35 9.33 -12.86
CA ARG A 63 4.07 8.59 -11.83
C ARG A 63 3.10 8.08 -10.76
N ILE A 64 3.42 6.93 -10.19
CA ILE A 64 2.64 6.31 -9.12
C ILE A 64 3.49 6.27 -7.86
N TRP A 65 2.93 6.73 -6.75
CA TRP A 65 3.52 6.61 -5.41
C TRP A 65 2.67 5.67 -4.59
N ILE A 66 3.30 4.70 -3.96
CA ILE A 66 2.64 3.76 -3.05
C ILE A 66 2.99 4.17 -1.63
N ARG A 67 1.97 4.42 -0.82
CA ARG A 67 2.12 4.95 0.52
C ARG A 67 1.41 4.08 1.56
#